data_e78e8498a6eaad9d6fe0f3f3955b85f4
#
_entry.id   e78e8498a6eaad9d6fe0f3f3955b85f4
#
_cell.length_a   1.000
_cell.length_b   1.000
_cell.length_c   1.000
_cell.angle_alpha   90.00
_cell.angle_beta   90.00
_cell.angle_gamma   90.00
#
_symmetry.space_group_name_H-M   'P 1'
#
loop_
_entity.id
_entity.type
_entity.pdbx_description
1 polymer ?
#
loop_
_entity_poly.entity_id
_entity_poly.type
_entity_poly.pdbx_seq_one_letter_code
_entity_poly.pdbx_strand_id
1 'polypeptide(L)'
;MKNLFLFLLISALALTAEAQNPSELGAEYMMPIGKGYKSNIAGLRYESFNNKTSFSIGITYHFSPNDAYGGFKGYGLYAGFRNSFGSNTSGSNPFIGLRLLFAFENFEGKTNLGSLMFTPIGEVGWHFLFGDHFFTTPSVGYGYQIKVTKEHNTRDQDEGGRIIPGLSAGYRF
;
A
#
# COMPACT_ATOMS: atom_id res chain seq x y z
N MET A 1 7.32 -18.59 24.02
CA MET A 1 5.94 -18.21 23.65
C MET A 1 5.89 -17.36 22.35
N LYS A 2 6.76 -16.36 22.15
CA LYS A 2 6.76 -15.51 20.93
C LYS A 2 6.96 -16.32 19.63
N ASN A 3 7.85 -17.30 19.64
CA ASN A 3 8.15 -18.13 18.44
C ASN A 3 7.01 -19.10 18.09
N LEU A 4 6.22 -19.54 19.08
CA LEU A 4 5.05 -20.39 18.85
C LEU A 4 3.92 -19.61 18.16
N PHE A 5 3.70 -18.36 18.55
CA PHE A 5 2.69 -17.49 17.92
C PHE A 5 3.04 -17.17 16.47
N LEU A 6 4.33 -16.90 16.20
CA LEU A 6 4.82 -16.69 14.82
C LEU A 6 4.66 -17.94 13.96
N PHE A 7 4.97 -19.10 14.52
CA PHE A 7 4.82 -20.39 13.83
C PHE A 7 3.34 -20.72 13.56
N LEU A 8 2.44 -20.47 14.51
CA LEU A 8 0.99 -20.63 14.33
C LEU A 8 0.43 -19.65 13.29
N LEU A 9 0.91 -18.41 13.25
CA LEU A 9 0.52 -17.42 12.26
C LEU A 9 0.96 -17.83 10.85
N ILE A 10 2.19 -18.30 10.70
CA ILE A 10 2.73 -18.80 9.41
C ILE A 10 1.99 -20.08 8.99
N SER A 11 1.70 -20.98 9.93
CA SER A 11 0.93 -22.21 9.66
C SER A 11 -0.51 -21.92 9.27
N ALA A 12 -1.17 -20.95 9.91
CA ALA A 12 -2.52 -20.51 9.56
C ALA A 12 -2.56 -19.89 8.14
N LEU A 13 -1.55 -19.11 7.79
CA LEU A 13 -1.38 -18.55 6.43
C LEU A 13 -1.11 -19.66 5.39
N ALA A 14 -0.36 -20.69 5.74
CA ALA A 14 -0.10 -21.82 4.85
C ALA A 14 -1.33 -22.72 4.63
N LEU A 15 -2.18 -22.89 5.65
CA LEU A 15 -3.42 -23.68 5.55
C LEU A 15 -4.51 -23.01 4.69
N THR A 16 -4.47 -21.69 4.55
CA THR A 16 -5.36 -20.97 3.63
C THR A 16 -4.90 -21.03 2.17
N ALA A 17 -3.68 -21.47 1.91
CA ALA A 17 -3.09 -21.57 0.57
C ALA A 17 -3.67 -22.71 -0.29
N GLU A 18 -4.38 -23.67 0.28
CA GLU A 18 -5.10 -24.70 -0.48
C GLU A 18 -6.45 -24.22 -1.06
N ALA A 19 -6.86 -22.99 -0.78
CA ALA A 19 -8.05 -22.42 -1.37
C ALA A 19 -7.76 -22.03 -2.84
N GLN A 20 -8.55 -22.54 -3.75
CA GLN A 20 -8.59 -22.47 -5.21
C GLN A 20 -8.26 -21.11 -5.90
N ASN A 21 -7.92 -20.08 -5.17
CA ASN A 21 -7.62 -18.74 -5.69
C ASN A 21 -6.16 -18.36 -5.38
N PRO A 22 -5.38 -17.93 -6.39
CA PRO A 22 -4.01 -17.51 -6.16
C PRO A 22 -3.93 -16.32 -5.19
N SER A 23 -2.89 -16.31 -4.37
CA SER A 23 -2.60 -15.24 -3.43
C SER A 23 -1.15 -14.77 -3.58
N GLU A 24 -0.90 -13.52 -3.27
CA GLU A 24 0.40 -12.89 -3.39
C GLU A 24 0.84 -12.20 -2.11
N LEU A 25 2.12 -12.32 -1.80
CA LEU A 25 2.80 -11.53 -0.79
C LEU A 25 3.94 -10.77 -1.45
N GLY A 26 3.97 -9.45 -1.28
CA GLY A 26 4.98 -8.62 -1.90
C GLY A 26 5.40 -7.42 -1.07
N ALA A 27 6.57 -6.91 -1.40
CA ALA A 27 6.99 -5.58 -1.00
C ALA A 27 6.45 -4.56 -2.01
N GLU A 28 6.15 -3.36 -1.53
CA GLU A 28 5.73 -2.26 -2.40
C GLU A 28 6.44 -0.96 -2.03
N TYR A 29 6.56 -0.11 -3.02
CA TYR A 29 7.09 1.22 -2.90
C TYR A 29 6.19 2.19 -3.67
N MET A 30 5.81 3.29 -3.01
CA MET A 30 5.00 4.36 -3.60
C MET A 30 5.65 5.70 -3.33
N MET A 31 5.55 6.62 -4.29
CA MET A 31 6.13 7.96 -4.22
C MET A 31 5.07 9.02 -4.48
N PRO A 32 4.28 9.41 -3.47
CA PRO A 32 3.31 10.48 -3.62
C PRO A 32 3.98 11.81 -4.00
N ILE A 33 3.55 12.38 -5.12
CA ILE A 33 4.06 13.64 -5.66
C ILE A 33 2.93 14.65 -5.65
N GLY A 34 3.09 15.76 -4.91
CA GLY A 34 2.09 16.81 -4.81
C GLY A 34 2.68 18.09 -4.24
N LYS A 35 1.89 19.16 -4.25
CA LYS A 35 2.33 20.47 -3.77
C LYS A 35 2.59 20.41 -2.27
N GLY A 36 3.82 20.73 -1.86
CA GLY A 36 4.21 20.91 -0.46
C GLY A 36 4.59 19.63 0.31
N TYR A 37 4.42 18.43 -0.27
CA TYR A 37 4.71 17.18 0.42
C TYR A 37 5.53 16.22 -0.46
N LYS A 38 6.61 15.69 0.11
CA LYS A 38 7.41 14.62 -0.51
C LYS A 38 7.58 13.52 0.52
N SER A 39 6.80 12.49 0.44
CA SER A 39 7.03 11.28 1.23
C SER A 39 7.20 10.09 0.31
N ASN A 40 8.07 9.20 0.72
CA ASN A 40 8.18 7.88 0.16
C ASN A 40 7.45 6.91 1.09
N ILE A 41 6.81 5.92 0.52
CA ILE A 41 6.05 4.90 1.24
C ILE A 41 6.61 3.54 0.83
N ALA A 42 7.14 2.80 1.79
CA ALA A 42 7.49 1.40 1.63
C ALA A 42 6.48 0.55 2.39
N GLY A 43 6.15 -0.64 1.88
CA GLY A 43 5.15 -1.48 2.53
C GLY A 43 5.28 -2.96 2.22
N LEU A 44 4.46 -3.73 2.93
CA LEU A 44 4.19 -5.13 2.64
C LEU A 44 2.72 -5.26 2.26
N ARG A 45 2.46 -6.02 1.22
CA ARG A 45 1.13 -6.25 0.65
C ARG A 45 0.82 -7.74 0.59
N TYR A 46 -0.36 -8.10 1.06
CA TYR A 46 -1.03 -9.35 0.72
C TYR A 46 -2.17 -9.06 -0.23
N GLU A 47 -2.32 -9.86 -1.29
CA GLU A 47 -3.39 -9.74 -2.26
C GLU A 47 -3.97 -11.13 -2.59
N SER A 48 -5.27 -11.26 -2.53
CA SER A 48 -6.01 -12.46 -2.91
C SER A 48 -6.81 -12.18 -4.17
N PHE A 49 -6.79 -13.13 -5.12
CA PHE A 49 -7.42 -12.99 -6.43
C PHE A 49 -8.67 -13.85 -6.50
N ASN A 50 -9.71 -13.31 -7.12
CA ASN A 50 -10.92 -14.02 -7.44
C ASN A 50 -11.36 -13.65 -8.89
N ASN A 51 -11.05 -14.52 -9.84
CA ASN A 51 -11.29 -14.27 -11.28
C ASN A 51 -10.65 -12.96 -11.77
N LYS A 52 -11.47 -11.95 -12.09
CA LYS A 52 -11.02 -10.65 -12.60
C LYS A 52 -10.81 -9.62 -11.50
N THR A 53 -11.14 -9.94 -10.26
CA THR A 53 -11.04 -9.03 -9.13
C THR A 53 -9.98 -9.51 -8.15
N SER A 54 -9.38 -8.58 -7.45
CA SER A 54 -8.54 -8.90 -6.31
C SER A 54 -8.81 -7.94 -5.15
N PHE A 55 -8.55 -8.43 -3.96
CA PHE A 55 -8.59 -7.66 -2.74
C PHE A 55 -7.21 -7.69 -2.08
N SER A 56 -6.72 -6.54 -1.68
CA SER A 56 -5.42 -6.42 -1.02
C SER A 56 -5.52 -5.69 0.31
N ILE A 57 -4.65 -6.08 1.23
CA ILE A 57 -4.37 -5.38 2.48
C ILE A 57 -2.87 -5.16 2.58
N GLY A 58 -2.46 -4.08 3.22
CA GLY A 58 -1.04 -3.81 3.42
C GLY A 58 -0.75 -2.93 4.60
N ILE A 59 0.49 -3.06 5.08
CA ILE A 59 1.08 -2.18 6.08
C ILE A 59 2.11 -1.29 5.40
N THR A 60 2.20 -0.04 5.82
CA THR A 60 3.08 0.94 5.19
C THR A 60 3.93 1.68 6.20
N TYR A 61 5.13 2.03 5.79
CA TYR A 61 6.09 2.87 6.47
C TYR A 61 6.34 4.10 5.61
N HIS A 62 6.12 5.28 6.18
CA HIS A 62 6.25 6.57 5.51
C HIS A 62 7.54 7.24 5.92
N PHE A 63 8.31 7.74 4.95
CA PHE A 63 9.61 8.40 5.21
C PHE A 63 9.90 9.50 4.19
N SER A 64 10.74 10.45 4.57
CA SER A 64 11.24 11.50 3.69
C SER A 64 12.77 11.45 3.66
N PRO A 65 13.41 11.19 2.51
CA PRO A 65 14.87 11.08 2.43
C PRO A 65 15.59 12.42 2.64
N ASN A 66 14.89 13.54 2.52
CA ASN A 66 15.47 14.89 2.56
C ASN A 66 15.19 15.63 3.87
N ASP A 67 14.74 14.93 4.91
CA ASP A 67 14.41 15.59 6.18
C ASP A 67 15.59 15.59 7.13
N ALA A 68 15.98 16.79 7.62
CA ALA A 68 17.04 16.98 8.61
C ALA A 68 16.79 16.27 9.94
N TYR A 69 15.58 15.76 10.18
CA TYR A 69 15.12 15.15 11.43
C TYR A 69 14.95 13.62 11.35
N GLY A 70 15.66 12.93 10.44
CA GLY A 70 15.76 11.47 10.51
C GLY A 70 14.80 10.66 9.66
N GLY A 71 14.12 11.26 8.71
CA GLY A 71 13.46 10.54 7.63
C GLY A 71 12.13 9.87 7.95
N PHE A 72 11.85 9.48 9.20
CA PHE A 72 10.57 8.86 9.58
C PHE A 72 9.42 9.86 9.58
N LYS A 73 8.35 9.54 8.86
CA LYS A 73 7.13 10.35 8.79
C LYS A 73 5.92 9.65 9.41
N GLY A 74 5.86 8.33 9.38
CA GLY A 74 4.71 7.63 9.91
C GLY A 74 4.58 6.17 9.46
N TYR A 75 3.45 5.60 9.82
CA TYR A 75 3.04 4.25 9.41
C TYR A 75 1.56 4.23 9.07
N GLY A 76 1.16 3.26 8.27
CA GLY A 76 -0.21 3.16 7.83
C GLY A 76 -0.66 1.74 7.53
N LEU A 77 -1.96 1.66 7.25
CA LEU A 77 -2.64 0.47 6.77
C LEU A 77 -3.43 0.86 5.54
N TYR A 78 -3.57 -0.06 4.59
CA TYR A 78 -4.51 0.15 3.51
C TYR A 78 -5.31 -1.11 3.19
N ALA A 79 -6.47 -0.88 2.59
CA ALA A 79 -7.25 -1.87 1.88
C ALA A 79 -7.35 -1.45 0.41
N GLY A 80 -7.26 -2.40 -0.51
CA GLY A 80 -7.33 -2.16 -1.95
C GLY A 80 -8.22 -3.15 -2.66
N PHE A 81 -8.83 -2.70 -3.74
CA PHE A 81 -9.61 -3.51 -4.64
C PHE A 81 -9.16 -3.22 -6.08
N ARG A 82 -9.00 -4.26 -6.88
CA ARG A 82 -8.61 -4.16 -8.30
C ARG A 82 -9.53 -4.97 -9.19
N ASN A 83 -9.71 -4.49 -10.41
CA ASN A 83 -10.35 -5.22 -11.50
C ASN A 83 -9.39 -5.28 -12.69
N SER A 84 -9.11 -6.49 -13.15
CA SER A 84 -8.21 -6.75 -14.28
C SER A 84 -9.00 -6.85 -15.58
N PHE A 85 -8.45 -6.30 -16.67
CA PHE A 85 -9.08 -6.28 -17.98
C PHE A 85 -8.77 -7.54 -18.83
N GLY A 86 -7.96 -8.47 -18.31
CA GLY A 86 -7.64 -9.72 -18.98
C GLY A 86 -8.66 -10.83 -18.79
N SER A 87 -8.46 -11.95 -19.45
CA SER A 87 -9.31 -13.14 -19.32
C SER A 87 -9.19 -13.84 -17.98
N ASN A 88 -8.01 -13.73 -17.34
CA ASN A 88 -7.71 -14.29 -16.02
C ASN A 88 -6.84 -13.34 -15.23
N THR A 89 -7.14 -13.12 -13.95
CA THR A 89 -6.25 -12.40 -13.02
C THR A 89 -4.94 -13.12 -12.73
N SER A 90 -4.90 -14.42 -13.04
CA SER A 90 -3.71 -15.25 -12.88
C SER A 90 -2.61 -15.00 -13.92
N GLY A 91 -2.81 -14.09 -14.88
CA GLY A 91 -1.84 -13.75 -15.92
C GLY A 91 -1.32 -12.32 -15.82
N SER A 92 -0.51 -11.94 -16.81
CA SER A 92 -0.04 -10.57 -16.96
C SER A 92 -1.13 -9.69 -17.58
N ASN A 93 -1.75 -8.81 -16.79
CA ASN A 93 -2.91 -8.03 -17.20
C ASN A 93 -2.86 -6.58 -16.71
N PRO A 94 -3.43 -5.65 -17.50
CA PRO A 94 -3.72 -4.31 -17.02
C PRO A 94 -4.87 -4.33 -16.01
N PHE A 95 -4.89 -3.38 -15.09
CA PHE A 95 -5.94 -3.26 -14.09
C PHE A 95 -6.30 -1.80 -13.80
N ILE A 96 -7.49 -1.63 -13.24
CA ILE A 96 -7.92 -0.42 -12.54
C ILE A 96 -8.22 -0.79 -11.09
N GLY A 97 -7.90 0.08 -10.15
CA GLY A 97 -8.09 -0.20 -8.74
C GLY A 97 -8.48 1.02 -7.92
N LEU A 98 -8.96 0.72 -6.73
CA LEU A 98 -9.21 1.68 -5.67
C LEU A 98 -8.46 1.22 -4.42
N ARG A 99 -7.78 2.14 -3.74
CA ARG A 99 -7.07 1.89 -2.50
C ARG A 99 -7.48 2.93 -1.46
N LEU A 100 -7.71 2.50 -0.24
CA LEU A 100 -8.02 3.35 0.91
C LEU A 100 -6.87 3.25 1.90
N LEU A 101 -6.05 4.29 1.97
CA LEU A 101 -4.88 4.36 2.86
C LEU A 101 -5.23 5.19 4.10
N PHE A 102 -4.97 4.62 5.26
CA PHE A 102 -5.02 5.27 6.57
C PHE A 102 -3.60 5.32 7.13
N ALA A 103 -3.12 6.49 7.48
CA ALA A 103 -1.78 6.67 7.98
C ALA A 103 -1.74 7.60 9.20
N PHE A 104 -0.88 7.26 10.15
CA PHE A 104 -0.48 8.15 11.23
C PHE A 104 0.84 8.79 10.84
N GLU A 105 0.82 10.09 10.57
CA GLU A 105 2.00 10.83 10.13
C GLU A 105 2.40 11.90 11.14
N ASN A 106 3.70 12.00 11.40
CA ASN A 106 4.29 13.04 12.23
C ASN A 106 4.72 14.21 11.33
N PHE A 107 4.23 15.39 11.64
CA PHE A 107 4.62 16.62 10.99
C PHE A 107 5.52 17.43 11.94
N GLU A 108 6.60 18.04 11.43
CA GLU A 108 7.47 18.98 12.13
C GLU A 108 8.32 18.43 13.30
N GLY A 109 8.73 17.17 13.28
CA GLY A 109 9.70 16.67 14.29
C GLY A 109 9.21 16.73 15.74
N LYS A 110 7.92 16.97 15.97
CA LYS A 110 7.32 16.92 17.30
C LYS A 110 6.99 15.47 17.65
N THR A 111 7.46 15.03 18.79
CA THR A 111 7.25 13.67 19.34
C THR A 111 5.81 13.37 19.77
N ASN A 112 4.88 14.29 19.59
CA ASN A 112 3.50 14.17 20.06
C ASN A 112 2.55 13.86 18.91
N LEU A 113 1.92 12.67 19.02
CA LEU A 113 0.73 12.17 18.36
C LEU A 113 0.57 12.59 16.88
N GLY A 114 0.96 11.68 15.99
CA GLY A 114 0.79 11.85 14.55
C GLY A 114 -0.65 12.15 14.15
N SER A 115 -0.81 12.99 13.16
CA SER A 115 -2.12 13.25 12.57
C SER A 115 -2.60 12.02 11.82
N LEU A 116 -3.86 11.65 12.02
CA LEU A 116 -4.49 10.61 11.22
C LEU A 116 -4.84 11.17 9.84
N MET A 117 -4.29 10.55 8.81
CA MET A 117 -4.52 10.87 7.42
C MET A 117 -5.35 9.77 6.75
N PHE A 118 -6.28 10.17 5.92
CA PHE A 118 -7.05 9.29 5.05
C PHE A 118 -6.80 9.68 3.60
N THR A 119 -6.42 8.71 2.77
CA THR A 119 -6.13 8.95 1.35
C THR A 119 -6.82 7.90 0.49
N PRO A 120 -7.99 8.20 -0.10
CA PRO A 120 -8.55 7.42 -1.20
C PRO A 120 -7.68 7.61 -2.44
N ILE A 121 -7.36 6.50 -3.12
CA ILE A 121 -6.48 6.47 -4.29
C ILE A 121 -7.15 5.66 -5.39
N GLY A 122 -7.44 6.29 -6.53
CA GLY A 122 -7.72 5.57 -7.77
C GLY A 122 -6.40 5.23 -8.46
N GLU A 123 -6.21 3.99 -8.89
CA GLU A 123 -4.96 3.54 -9.53
C GLU A 123 -5.22 2.76 -10.81
N VAL A 124 -4.28 2.85 -11.74
CA VAL A 124 -4.16 2.00 -12.92
C VAL A 124 -2.76 1.42 -12.97
N GLY A 125 -2.62 0.25 -13.53
CA GLY A 125 -1.32 -0.38 -13.61
C GLY A 125 -1.33 -1.62 -14.47
N TRP A 126 -0.19 -2.30 -14.47
CA TRP A 126 -0.02 -3.57 -15.14
C TRP A 126 0.57 -4.58 -14.15
N HIS A 127 -0.09 -5.69 -14.01
CA HIS A 127 0.43 -6.81 -13.26
C HIS A 127 1.19 -7.74 -14.21
N PHE A 128 2.47 -7.98 -13.94
CA PHE A 128 3.32 -8.91 -14.68
C PHE A 128 3.60 -10.13 -13.82
N LEU A 129 3.35 -11.31 -14.36
CA LEU A 129 3.70 -12.57 -13.74
C LEU A 129 4.87 -13.21 -14.51
N PHE A 130 5.92 -13.59 -13.79
CA PHE A 130 7.12 -14.23 -14.33
C PHE A 130 7.15 -15.69 -13.85
N GLY A 131 6.93 -16.61 -14.78
CA GLY A 131 6.66 -18.01 -14.42
C GLY A 131 5.36 -18.10 -13.61
N ASP A 132 5.33 -18.99 -12.64
CA ASP A 132 4.11 -19.25 -11.86
C ASP A 132 4.10 -18.53 -10.50
N HIS A 133 5.24 -17.95 -10.10
CA HIS A 133 5.43 -17.51 -8.71
C HIS A 133 5.87 -16.06 -8.52
N PHE A 134 6.64 -15.48 -9.43
CA PHE A 134 7.16 -14.12 -9.23
C PHE A 134 6.31 -13.10 -9.96
N PHE A 135 6.03 -11.99 -9.30
CA PHE A 135 5.30 -10.89 -9.91
C PHE A 135 5.99 -9.55 -9.73
N THR A 136 5.67 -8.62 -10.63
CA THR A 136 5.89 -7.19 -10.44
C THR A 136 4.69 -6.41 -10.95
N THR A 137 4.37 -5.31 -10.28
CA THR A 137 3.19 -4.52 -10.58
C THR A 137 3.52 -3.03 -10.53
N PRO A 138 4.00 -2.44 -11.65
CA PRO A 138 4.04 -1.00 -11.79
C PRO A 138 2.62 -0.43 -11.84
N SER A 139 2.43 0.71 -11.18
CA SER A 139 1.15 1.41 -11.14
C SER A 139 1.35 2.92 -11.07
N VAL A 140 0.32 3.65 -11.42
CA VAL A 140 0.19 5.06 -11.15
C VAL A 140 -1.21 5.32 -10.62
N GLY A 141 -1.30 6.06 -9.51
CA GLY A 141 -2.54 6.44 -8.88
C GLY A 141 -2.69 7.95 -8.79
N TYR A 142 -3.93 8.37 -8.57
CA TYR A 142 -4.25 9.69 -8.08
C TYR A 142 -5.05 9.57 -6.78
N GLY A 143 -4.56 10.22 -5.74
CA GLY A 143 -5.21 10.22 -4.43
C GLY A 143 -5.41 11.63 -3.90
N TYR A 144 -6.37 11.77 -3.00
CA TYR A 144 -6.58 13.01 -2.26
C TYR A 144 -6.39 12.76 -0.77
N GLN A 145 -5.38 13.40 -0.18
CA GLN A 145 -5.07 13.25 1.24
C GLN A 145 -5.93 14.19 2.07
N ILE A 146 -6.60 13.62 3.07
CA ILE A 146 -7.51 14.30 3.99
C ILE A 146 -6.98 14.11 5.40
N LYS A 147 -6.82 15.18 6.15
CA LYS A 147 -6.47 15.15 7.56
C LYS A 147 -7.72 14.93 8.41
N VAL A 148 -7.78 13.80 9.12
CA VAL A 148 -8.96 13.42 9.93
C VAL A 148 -8.92 14.09 11.31
N THR A 149 -7.75 14.21 11.93
CA THR A 149 -7.57 14.88 13.23
C THR A 149 -7.26 16.35 13.01
N LYS A 150 -8.21 17.21 13.37
CA LYS A 150 -8.01 18.67 13.36
C LYS A 150 -7.39 19.12 14.69
N GLU A 151 -6.07 19.21 14.76
CA GLU A 151 -5.44 20.07 15.76
C GLU A 151 -5.50 21.54 15.31
N HIS A 152 -5.85 22.43 16.23
CA HIS A 152 -6.35 23.79 15.99
C HIS A 152 -5.35 24.79 15.37
N ASN A 153 -4.13 24.41 14.95
CA ASN A 153 -3.11 25.37 14.50
C ASN A 153 -2.10 24.86 13.46
N THR A 154 -2.38 23.80 12.72
CA THR A 154 -1.48 23.38 11.65
C THR A 154 -2.04 23.80 10.29
N ARG A 155 -1.22 24.49 9.51
CA ARG A 155 -1.52 24.97 8.15
C ARG A 155 -2.01 23.79 7.29
N ASP A 156 -3.02 24.06 6.47
CA ASP A 156 -3.62 23.15 5.45
C ASP A 156 -2.63 22.68 4.35
N GLN A 157 -1.32 22.68 4.62
CA GLN A 157 -0.29 22.37 3.62
C GLN A 157 -0.21 20.89 3.26
N ASP A 158 -0.82 20.03 4.08
CA ASP A 158 -0.68 18.57 3.94
C ASP A 158 -1.89 17.90 3.29
N GLU A 159 -2.98 18.65 3.07
CA GLU A 159 -4.15 18.19 2.34
C GLU A 159 -4.02 18.47 0.83
N GLY A 160 -4.55 17.57 0.01
CA GLY A 160 -4.61 17.82 -1.42
C GLY A 160 -4.39 16.61 -2.31
N GLY A 161 -4.53 16.87 -3.61
CA GLY A 161 -4.36 15.87 -4.66
C GLY A 161 -2.90 15.52 -4.89
N ARG A 162 -2.64 14.23 -5.15
CA ARG A 162 -1.29 13.68 -5.37
C ARG A 162 -1.30 12.65 -6.48
N ILE A 163 -0.28 12.69 -7.31
CA ILE A 163 0.03 11.59 -8.23
C ILE A 163 0.92 10.61 -7.47
N ILE A 164 0.61 9.32 -7.55
CA ILE A 164 1.26 8.29 -6.75
C ILE A 164 1.76 7.18 -7.66
N PRO A 165 2.95 7.34 -8.29
CA PRO A 165 3.62 6.22 -8.93
C PRO A 165 3.99 5.17 -7.88
N GLY A 166 3.80 3.91 -8.23
CA GLY A 166 4.04 2.78 -7.36
C GLY A 166 4.64 1.59 -8.10
N LEU A 167 5.36 0.78 -7.37
CA LEU A 167 5.89 -0.50 -7.81
C LEU A 167 5.73 -1.50 -6.68
N SER A 168 5.19 -2.68 -6.99
CA SER A 168 5.25 -3.81 -6.06
C SER A 168 5.86 -5.02 -6.74
N ALA A 169 6.52 -5.87 -5.96
CA ALA A 169 7.11 -7.12 -6.41
C ALA A 169 7.06 -8.14 -5.28
N GLY A 170 6.93 -9.42 -5.63
CA GLY A 170 6.83 -10.46 -4.62
C GLY A 170 6.61 -11.86 -5.20
N TYR A 171 5.97 -12.68 -4.37
CA TYR A 171 5.77 -14.10 -4.63
C TYR A 171 4.28 -14.45 -4.58
N ARG A 172 3.86 -15.28 -5.53
CA ARG A 172 2.52 -15.87 -5.66
C ARG A 172 2.56 -17.33 -5.19
N PHE A 173 1.56 -17.75 -4.47
CA PHE A 173 1.36 -19.10 -3.97
C PHE A 173 -0.11 -19.53 -4.06
#